data_de3971aa7bcc1af9da26ca394790a682
#
_entry.id   de3971aa7bcc1af9da26ca394790a682
#
_cell.length_a   1.000
_cell.length_b   1.000
_cell.length_c   1.000
_cell.angle_alpha   90.00
_cell.angle_beta   90.00
_cell.angle_gamma   90.00
#
_symmetry.space_group_name_H-M   'P 1'
#
loop_
_entity.id
_entity.type
_entity.pdbx_description
1 polymer ?
#
loop_
_entity_poly.entity_id
_entity_poly.type
_entity_poly.pdbx_seq_one_letter_code
_entity_poly.pdbx_strand_id
1 'polypeptide(L)'
;MSDFKVMLAHPYGKKEFNTDSFIQPKLDGVRCYITKDGAFSRNHKEFKTVDHIKDAFKPLFKTNPDLVVDGELYNHQFKDNFNKIISLVRKQKPNAQEIDEATRYIQFHWYDYYSDIHNYPFKIRNENIKSKINELKSRHIVEVPTHDVSIIESAKLWHEDFLTQGYEGSIIRLNKPYEQKRSYNLQKFKDFQDSEARITGWVEGQGKRTGTIGKFLAVDNNGITFGMPVMDDYKVMEKMYDIADWYIGKTATFTFFQRTPSGSYRHPLFKCIRNYE
;
A
#
# COMPACT_ATOMS: atom_id res chain seq x y z
N MET A 1 -15.70 18.03 6.84
CA MET A 1 -14.54 17.10 6.87
C MET A 1 -13.55 17.30 5.70
N SER A 2 -13.40 18.53 5.20
CA SER A 2 -12.49 18.83 4.06
C SER A 2 -10.99 18.63 4.35
N ASP A 3 -10.59 18.50 5.62
CA ASP A 3 -9.19 18.42 6.04
C ASP A 3 -8.74 17.06 6.59
N PHE A 4 -9.60 16.03 6.60
CA PHE A 4 -9.21 14.71 7.09
C PHE A 4 -8.10 14.11 6.22
N LYS A 5 -7.05 13.60 6.86
CA LYS A 5 -5.95 12.90 6.20
C LYS A 5 -5.79 11.50 6.75
N VAL A 6 -5.74 10.52 5.86
CA VAL A 6 -5.47 9.14 6.28
C VAL A 6 -4.08 9.00 6.87
N MET A 7 -3.95 8.17 7.90
CA MET A 7 -2.66 7.80 8.46
C MET A 7 -1.84 7.00 7.45
N LEU A 8 -0.58 7.37 7.22
CA LEU A 8 0.30 6.74 6.24
C LEU A 8 1.46 6.03 6.92
N ALA A 9 1.80 4.84 6.43
CA ALA A 9 2.86 4.02 6.99
C ALA A 9 4.26 4.49 6.58
N HIS A 10 5.22 4.44 7.54
CA HIS A 10 6.65 4.42 7.26
C HIS A 10 7.12 3.00 6.88
N PRO A 11 8.27 2.86 6.19
CA PRO A 11 8.94 1.56 6.11
C PRO A 11 9.30 1.07 7.52
N TYR A 12 9.20 -0.23 7.73
CA TYR A 12 9.67 -0.88 8.95
C TYR A 12 11.20 -0.74 9.11
N GLY A 13 11.68 -0.79 10.35
CA GLY A 13 13.12 -0.80 10.66
C GLY A 13 13.72 0.57 11.03
N LYS A 14 12.94 1.66 10.98
CA LYS A 14 13.42 3.00 11.38
C LYS A 14 13.03 3.42 12.82
N LYS A 15 12.17 2.67 13.47
CA LYS A 15 11.83 2.79 14.90
C LYS A 15 11.62 1.42 15.49
N GLU A 16 12.02 1.28 16.74
CA GLU A 16 11.87 0.04 17.48
C GLU A 16 10.41 -0.39 17.58
N PHE A 17 10.22 -1.67 17.45
CA PHE A 17 9.03 -2.39 17.71
C PHE A 17 8.90 -2.54 19.22
N ASN A 18 7.83 -2.05 19.82
CA ASN A 18 7.58 -2.20 21.25
C ASN A 18 6.46 -3.21 21.53
N THR A 19 6.36 -3.60 22.79
CA THR A 19 5.54 -4.71 23.28
C THR A 19 4.02 -4.52 23.12
N ASP A 20 3.52 -3.36 22.72
CA ASP A 20 2.09 -3.10 22.59
C ASP A 20 1.78 -2.74 21.13
N SER A 21 1.73 -3.77 20.32
CA SER A 21 1.63 -3.62 18.86
C SER A 21 0.75 -4.69 18.24
N PHE A 22 0.29 -4.43 17.02
CA PHE A 22 -0.57 -5.30 16.24
C PHE A 22 0.00 -5.48 14.84
N ILE A 23 -0.29 -6.61 14.23
CA ILE A 23 0.05 -6.88 12.84
C ILE A 23 -1.20 -7.23 12.04
N GLN A 24 -1.24 -6.70 10.82
CA GLN A 24 -2.32 -6.92 9.85
C GLN A 24 -1.69 -7.28 8.50
N PRO A 25 -2.36 -8.10 7.66
CA PRO A 25 -1.91 -8.28 6.28
C PRO A 25 -1.96 -6.95 5.52
N LYS A 26 -0.95 -6.70 4.71
CA LYS A 26 -0.94 -5.58 3.79
C LYS A 26 -1.66 -5.96 2.51
N LEU A 27 -2.82 -5.35 2.32
CA LEU A 27 -3.65 -5.56 1.13
C LEU A 27 -3.05 -4.80 -0.07
N ASP A 28 -3.08 -5.42 -1.24
CA ASP A 28 -2.74 -4.78 -2.51
C ASP A 28 -4.02 -4.30 -3.19
N GLY A 29 -4.64 -3.30 -2.61
CA GLY A 29 -5.90 -2.73 -3.03
C GLY A 29 -5.83 -1.22 -3.27
N VAL A 30 -6.97 -0.56 -3.20
CA VAL A 30 -7.07 0.89 -3.35
C VAL A 30 -7.57 1.49 -2.04
N ARG A 31 -6.70 2.28 -1.35
CA ARG A 31 -7.05 2.95 -0.10
C ARG A 31 -8.34 3.73 -0.24
N CYS A 32 -9.25 3.48 0.68
CA CYS A 32 -10.52 4.15 0.78
C CYS A 32 -10.82 4.52 2.23
N TYR A 33 -11.33 5.70 2.47
CA TYR A 33 -12.01 6.02 3.72
C TYR A 33 -13.47 6.33 3.44
N ILE A 34 -14.34 5.95 4.38
CA ILE A 34 -15.79 6.10 4.25
C ILE A 34 -16.30 6.98 5.39
N THR A 35 -17.15 7.93 5.04
CA THR A 35 -17.87 8.83 5.93
C THR A 35 -19.36 8.82 5.60
N LYS A 36 -20.17 9.54 6.37
CA LYS A 36 -21.59 9.78 6.02
C LYS A 36 -21.77 10.41 4.64
N ASP A 37 -20.75 11.15 4.15
CA ASP A 37 -20.83 11.93 2.91
C ASP A 37 -20.40 11.10 1.68
N GLY A 38 -19.75 9.94 1.87
CA GLY A 38 -19.34 9.06 0.78
C GLY A 38 -18.10 8.24 1.05
N ALA A 39 -17.58 7.62 -0.02
CA ALA A 39 -16.37 6.84 -0.04
C ALA A 39 -15.28 7.57 -0.85
N PHE A 40 -14.12 7.80 -0.27
CA PHE A 40 -13.10 8.68 -0.82
C PHE A 40 -11.72 8.04 -0.85
N SER A 41 -10.94 8.38 -1.85
CA SER A 41 -9.51 8.05 -1.90
C SER A 41 -8.71 8.93 -0.92
N ARG A 42 -7.46 8.57 -0.65
CA ARG A 42 -6.54 9.37 0.18
C ARG A 42 -6.35 10.84 -0.29
N ASN A 43 -6.69 11.14 -1.54
CA ASN A 43 -6.62 12.47 -2.13
C ASN A 43 -8.03 13.10 -2.27
N HIS A 44 -8.99 12.68 -1.47
CA HIS A 44 -10.38 13.17 -1.41
C HIS A 44 -11.18 13.03 -2.72
N LYS A 45 -10.72 12.16 -3.66
CA LYS A 45 -11.52 11.80 -4.82
C LYS A 45 -12.56 10.77 -4.45
N GLU A 46 -13.84 11.07 -4.73
CA GLU A 46 -14.93 10.14 -4.48
C GLU A 46 -14.90 8.95 -5.44
N PHE A 47 -15.17 7.77 -4.92
CA PHE A 47 -15.39 6.56 -5.71
C PHE A 47 -16.85 6.47 -6.13
N LYS A 48 -17.08 6.36 -7.45
CA LYS A 48 -18.42 6.37 -8.06
C LYS A 48 -18.99 4.98 -8.34
N THR A 49 -18.23 3.92 -8.07
CA THR A 49 -18.60 2.52 -8.37
C THR A 49 -18.94 1.70 -7.14
N VAL A 50 -18.87 2.29 -5.93
CA VAL A 50 -18.96 1.57 -4.66
C VAL A 50 -20.18 1.98 -3.82
N ASP A 51 -21.29 2.33 -4.46
CA ASP A 51 -22.52 2.72 -3.76
C ASP A 51 -23.05 1.61 -2.86
N HIS A 52 -22.93 0.35 -3.26
CA HIS A 52 -23.29 -0.82 -2.46
C HIS A 52 -22.56 -0.86 -1.09
N ILE A 53 -21.32 -0.39 -1.05
CA ILE A 53 -20.54 -0.26 0.20
C ILE A 53 -21.02 0.94 1.01
N LYS A 54 -21.20 2.11 0.36
CA LYS A 54 -21.73 3.31 1.03
C LYS A 54 -23.10 3.03 1.67
N ASP A 55 -23.97 2.34 0.94
CA ASP A 55 -25.32 1.97 1.43
C ASP A 55 -25.24 1.03 2.64
N ALA A 56 -24.32 0.08 2.62
CA ALA A 56 -24.12 -0.83 3.75
C ALA A 56 -23.65 -0.12 5.02
N PHE A 57 -22.96 1.04 4.92
CA PHE A 57 -22.51 1.84 6.06
C PHE A 57 -23.55 2.86 6.56
N LYS A 58 -24.65 3.11 5.85
CA LYS A 58 -25.69 4.09 6.25
C LYS A 58 -26.18 3.92 7.69
N PRO A 59 -26.48 2.69 8.18
CA PRO A 59 -26.95 2.52 9.55
C PRO A 59 -25.90 2.98 10.59
N LEU A 60 -24.62 2.71 10.36
CA LEU A 60 -23.51 3.12 11.23
C LEU A 60 -23.44 4.65 11.33
N PHE A 61 -23.48 5.35 10.21
CA PHE A 61 -23.34 6.80 10.17
C PHE A 61 -24.60 7.54 10.65
N LYS A 62 -25.74 6.89 10.68
CA LYS A 62 -26.95 7.46 11.29
C LYS A 62 -26.77 7.71 12.80
N THR A 63 -26.05 6.82 13.46
CA THR A 63 -25.78 6.94 14.92
C THR A 63 -24.40 7.50 15.25
N ASN A 64 -23.48 7.48 14.29
CA ASN A 64 -22.10 7.97 14.45
C ASN A 64 -21.69 8.86 13.27
N PRO A 65 -22.26 10.07 13.10
CA PRO A 65 -22.10 10.88 11.89
C PRO A 65 -20.68 11.44 11.70
N ASP A 66 -19.89 11.50 12.77
CA ASP A 66 -18.52 12.06 12.75
C ASP A 66 -17.44 10.97 12.56
N LEU A 67 -17.86 9.72 12.40
CA LEU A 67 -16.94 8.61 12.23
C LEU A 67 -16.36 8.62 10.81
N VAL A 68 -15.06 8.32 10.71
CA VAL A 68 -14.38 8.01 9.47
C VAL A 68 -13.86 6.58 9.55
N VAL A 69 -14.36 5.69 8.73
CA VAL A 69 -13.87 4.29 8.66
C VAL A 69 -12.81 4.20 7.58
N ASP A 70 -11.63 3.72 7.96
CA ASP A 70 -10.44 3.65 7.14
C ASP A 70 -10.16 2.22 6.70
N GLY A 71 -9.95 2.00 5.41
CA GLY A 71 -9.83 0.66 4.84
C GLY A 71 -9.28 0.64 3.43
N GLU A 72 -9.47 -0.49 2.79
CA GLU A 72 -9.02 -0.78 1.43
C GLU A 72 -10.17 -1.32 0.58
N LEU A 73 -10.37 -0.80 -0.62
CA LEU A 73 -11.19 -1.45 -1.64
C LEU A 73 -10.38 -2.61 -2.23
N TYR A 74 -10.83 -3.83 -1.99
CA TYR A 74 -10.08 -5.03 -2.25
C TYR A 74 -10.99 -6.23 -2.52
N ASN A 75 -10.42 -7.26 -3.09
CA ASN A 75 -10.96 -8.63 -3.06
C ASN A 75 -9.80 -9.60 -3.23
N HIS A 76 -9.67 -10.55 -2.32
CA HIS A 76 -8.54 -11.48 -2.28
C HIS A 76 -8.45 -12.41 -3.49
N GLN A 77 -9.55 -12.65 -4.21
CA GLN A 77 -9.51 -13.38 -5.49
C GLN A 77 -8.70 -12.67 -6.58
N PHE A 78 -8.43 -11.36 -6.42
CA PHE A 78 -7.61 -10.56 -7.32
C PHE A 78 -6.24 -10.21 -6.73
N LYS A 79 -5.78 -10.94 -5.72
CA LYS A 79 -4.50 -10.69 -5.05
C LYS A 79 -3.31 -10.56 -6.01
N ASP A 80 -3.33 -11.31 -7.11
CA ASP A 80 -2.29 -11.27 -8.14
C ASP A 80 -2.63 -10.35 -9.32
N ASN A 81 -3.75 -9.62 -9.26
CA ASN A 81 -4.24 -8.76 -10.33
C ASN A 81 -4.74 -7.41 -9.82
N PHE A 82 -3.85 -6.62 -9.26
CA PHE A 82 -4.15 -5.26 -8.79
C PHE A 82 -4.81 -4.37 -9.86
N ASN A 83 -4.42 -4.54 -11.14
CA ASN A 83 -5.02 -3.77 -12.23
C ASN A 83 -6.52 -4.01 -12.39
N LYS A 84 -7.00 -5.22 -12.08
CA LYS A 84 -8.44 -5.52 -12.09
C LYS A 84 -9.16 -4.70 -11.02
N ILE A 85 -8.62 -4.63 -9.80
CA ILE A 85 -9.19 -3.81 -8.72
C ILE A 85 -9.25 -2.34 -9.15
N ILE A 86 -8.14 -1.79 -9.67
CA ILE A 86 -8.10 -0.41 -10.17
C ILE A 86 -9.17 -0.17 -11.23
N SER A 87 -9.31 -1.07 -12.20
CA SER A 87 -10.28 -0.92 -13.29
C SER A 87 -11.73 -0.85 -12.80
N LEU A 88 -12.03 -1.55 -11.69
CA LEU A 88 -13.37 -1.59 -11.08
C LEU A 88 -13.68 -0.34 -10.23
N VAL A 89 -12.66 0.28 -9.59
CA VAL A 89 -12.94 1.33 -8.59
C VAL A 89 -12.64 2.75 -9.06
N ARG A 90 -11.79 2.95 -10.09
CA ARG A 90 -11.34 4.30 -10.48
C ARG A 90 -12.16 4.98 -11.57
N LYS A 91 -13.24 4.36 -12.03
CA LYS A 91 -14.14 4.96 -13.03
C LYS A 91 -14.83 6.21 -12.48
N GLN A 92 -14.68 7.34 -13.17
CA GLN A 92 -15.30 8.60 -12.76
C GLN A 92 -16.68 8.82 -13.38
N LYS A 93 -16.95 8.18 -14.51
CA LYS A 93 -18.23 8.16 -15.21
C LYS A 93 -18.56 6.70 -15.57
N PRO A 94 -18.86 5.85 -14.55
CA PRO A 94 -19.15 4.46 -14.81
C PRO A 94 -20.52 4.31 -15.48
N ASN A 95 -20.65 3.33 -16.37
CA ASN A 95 -21.93 2.88 -16.88
C ASN A 95 -22.56 1.83 -15.92
N ALA A 96 -23.81 1.42 -16.19
CA ALA A 96 -24.53 0.48 -15.35
C ALA A 96 -23.83 -0.89 -15.22
N GLN A 97 -23.21 -1.38 -16.30
CA GLN A 97 -22.49 -2.66 -16.28
C GLN A 97 -21.22 -2.59 -15.41
N GLU A 98 -20.49 -1.48 -15.46
CA GLU A 98 -19.29 -1.25 -14.63
C GLU A 98 -19.64 -1.13 -13.14
N ILE A 99 -20.79 -0.53 -12.82
CA ILE A 99 -21.33 -0.47 -11.44
C ILE A 99 -21.71 -1.87 -10.96
N ASP A 100 -22.44 -2.65 -11.79
CA ASP A 100 -22.81 -4.03 -11.44
C ASP A 100 -21.58 -4.91 -11.21
N GLU A 101 -20.57 -4.80 -12.08
CA GLU A 101 -19.33 -5.55 -11.92
C GLU A 101 -18.59 -5.17 -10.62
N ALA A 102 -18.47 -3.87 -10.31
CA ALA A 102 -17.89 -3.41 -9.06
C ALA A 102 -18.69 -3.89 -7.84
N THR A 103 -20.02 -3.84 -7.89
CA THR A 103 -20.90 -4.33 -6.84
C THR A 103 -20.72 -5.83 -6.58
N ARG A 104 -20.47 -6.60 -7.63
CA ARG A 104 -20.27 -8.06 -7.52
C ARG A 104 -18.95 -8.42 -6.87
N TYR A 105 -17.89 -7.69 -7.16
CA TYR A 105 -16.53 -8.09 -6.84
C TYR A 105 -15.84 -7.25 -5.78
N ILE A 106 -16.14 -5.95 -5.63
CA ILE A 106 -15.42 -5.09 -4.72
C ILE A 106 -16.00 -5.16 -3.31
N GLN A 107 -15.09 -5.36 -2.36
CA GLN A 107 -15.35 -5.33 -0.93
C GLN A 107 -14.58 -4.18 -0.29
N PHE A 108 -15.05 -3.70 0.85
CA PHE A 108 -14.33 -2.77 1.70
C PHE A 108 -13.76 -3.54 2.88
N HIS A 109 -12.44 -3.64 2.93
CA HIS A 109 -11.70 -4.26 4.00
C HIS A 109 -11.26 -3.20 4.99
N TRP A 110 -11.99 -3.10 6.12
CA TRP A 110 -11.69 -2.10 7.14
C TRP A 110 -10.55 -2.57 8.06
N TYR A 111 -9.73 -1.63 8.51
CA TYR A 111 -8.63 -1.92 9.42
C TYR A 111 -8.42 -0.86 10.51
N ASP A 112 -9.10 0.29 10.46
CA ASP A 112 -9.04 1.31 11.50
C ASP A 112 -10.22 2.28 11.36
N TYR A 113 -10.38 3.17 12.34
CA TYR A 113 -11.25 4.32 12.22
C TYR A 113 -10.67 5.56 12.89
N TYR A 114 -11.20 6.70 12.54
CA TYR A 114 -10.94 7.98 13.17
C TYR A 114 -12.24 8.64 13.62
N SER A 115 -12.17 9.38 14.76
CA SER A 115 -13.23 10.22 15.26
C SER A 115 -12.61 11.47 15.86
N ASP A 116 -13.15 12.64 15.53
CA ASP A 116 -12.72 13.91 16.11
C ASP A 116 -13.00 14.00 17.63
N ILE A 117 -14.00 13.25 18.11
CA ILE A 117 -14.44 13.28 19.52
C ILE A 117 -13.53 12.41 20.38
N HIS A 118 -13.08 11.24 19.85
CA HIS A 118 -12.36 10.24 20.63
C HIS A 118 -11.20 9.64 19.82
N ASN A 119 -9.98 10.09 20.09
CA ASN A 119 -8.77 9.54 19.48
C ASN A 119 -8.10 8.53 20.41
N TYR A 120 -8.76 7.40 20.63
CA TYR A 120 -8.26 6.30 21.46
C TYR A 120 -7.02 5.61 20.87
N PRO A 121 -6.23 4.86 21.69
CA PRO A 121 -5.25 3.91 21.20
C PRO A 121 -5.87 2.85 20.27
N PHE A 122 -5.06 2.27 19.38
CA PHE A 122 -5.53 1.38 18.30
C PHE A 122 -6.38 0.20 18.81
N LYS A 123 -5.98 -0.45 19.89
CA LYS A 123 -6.74 -1.58 20.47
C LYS A 123 -8.20 -1.21 20.74
N ILE A 124 -8.41 -0.11 21.42
CA ILE A 124 -9.76 0.37 21.77
C ILE A 124 -10.52 0.76 20.49
N ARG A 125 -9.86 1.40 19.52
CA ARG A 125 -10.51 1.73 18.24
C ARG A 125 -10.94 0.46 17.51
N ASN A 126 -10.06 -0.53 17.42
CA ASN A 126 -10.36 -1.79 16.72
C ASN A 126 -11.54 -2.54 17.36
N GLU A 127 -11.54 -2.68 18.68
CA GLU A 127 -12.63 -3.31 19.42
C GLU A 127 -13.96 -2.57 19.26
N ASN A 128 -13.95 -1.24 19.38
CA ASN A 128 -15.14 -0.39 19.26
C ASN A 128 -15.76 -0.45 17.85
N ILE A 129 -14.96 -0.39 16.80
CA ILE A 129 -15.50 -0.39 15.44
C ILE A 129 -15.94 -1.78 15.02
N LYS A 130 -15.25 -2.84 15.47
CA LYS A 130 -15.59 -4.23 15.19
C LYS A 130 -17.01 -4.56 15.64
N SER A 131 -17.39 -4.22 16.85
CA SER A 131 -18.74 -4.48 17.35
C SER A 131 -19.81 -3.78 16.48
N LYS A 132 -19.59 -2.52 16.14
CA LYS A 132 -20.50 -1.70 15.32
C LYS A 132 -20.62 -2.20 13.87
N ILE A 133 -19.51 -2.61 13.25
CA ILE A 133 -19.50 -3.10 11.87
C ILE A 133 -20.16 -4.49 11.78
N ASN A 134 -19.97 -5.35 12.77
CA ASN A 134 -20.60 -6.67 12.79
C ASN A 134 -22.14 -6.60 12.79
N GLU A 135 -22.73 -5.54 13.31
CA GLU A 135 -24.17 -5.30 13.25
C GLU A 135 -24.69 -5.02 11.83
N LEU A 136 -23.82 -4.55 10.91
CA LEU A 136 -24.21 -4.23 9.54
C LEU A 136 -24.51 -5.47 8.67
N LYS A 137 -23.96 -6.64 9.03
CA LYS A 137 -24.18 -7.95 8.38
C LYS A 137 -24.04 -7.90 6.85
N SER A 138 -23.09 -7.12 6.33
CA SER A 138 -22.89 -6.95 4.90
C SER A 138 -21.73 -7.81 4.39
N ARG A 139 -21.95 -8.58 3.32
CA ARG A 139 -20.89 -9.34 2.63
C ARG A 139 -19.83 -8.45 1.96
N HIS A 140 -20.13 -7.18 1.79
CA HIS A 140 -19.23 -6.21 1.15
C HIS A 140 -18.29 -5.52 2.14
N ILE A 141 -18.47 -5.77 3.44
CA ILE A 141 -17.65 -5.20 4.50
C ILE A 141 -16.92 -6.35 5.19
N VAL A 142 -15.60 -6.33 5.13
CA VAL A 142 -14.73 -7.39 5.63
C VAL A 142 -13.77 -6.82 6.67
N GLU A 143 -13.57 -7.53 7.77
CA GLU A 143 -12.54 -7.20 8.75
C GLU A 143 -11.15 -7.63 8.23
N VAL A 144 -10.16 -6.76 8.32
CA VAL A 144 -8.76 -7.15 8.13
C VAL A 144 -8.28 -7.89 9.37
N PRO A 145 -7.81 -9.15 9.25
CA PRO A 145 -7.28 -9.90 10.40
C PRO A 145 -6.25 -9.08 11.17
N THR A 146 -6.39 -9.04 12.48
CA THR A 146 -5.54 -8.24 13.36
C THR A 146 -5.05 -9.12 14.51
N HIS A 147 -3.74 -9.25 14.65
CA HIS A 147 -3.11 -10.10 15.66
C HIS A 147 -2.23 -9.27 16.59
N ASP A 148 -2.29 -9.56 17.88
CA ASP A 148 -1.37 -8.98 18.87
C ASP A 148 0.04 -9.51 18.62
N VAL A 149 1.03 -8.61 18.66
CA VAL A 149 2.45 -8.97 18.55
C VAL A 149 3.25 -8.20 19.59
N SER A 150 4.00 -8.92 20.41
CA SER A 150 4.79 -8.36 21.52
C SER A 150 6.29 -8.32 21.23
N ILE A 151 6.76 -9.13 20.28
CA ILE A 151 8.17 -9.23 19.92
C ILE A 151 8.29 -9.34 18.39
N ILE A 152 9.46 -8.98 17.88
CA ILE A 152 9.70 -8.97 16.42
C ILE A 152 9.62 -10.37 15.80
N GLU A 153 9.99 -11.39 16.54
CA GLU A 153 9.95 -12.78 16.07
C GLU A 153 8.51 -13.21 15.76
N SER A 154 7.55 -12.87 16.62
CA SER A 154 6.14 -13.16 16.38
C SER A 154 5.60 -12.35 15.17
N ALA A 155 6.07 -11.13 14.97
CA ALA A 155 5.70 -10.33 13.80
C ALA A 155 6.25 -10.93 12.51
N LYS A 156 7.46 -11.49 12.51
CA LYS A 156 8.03 -12.17 11.34
C LYS A 156 7.24 -13.42 10.97
N LEU A 157 6.83 -14.23 11.97
CA LEU A 157 6.02 -15.43 11.72
C LEU A 157 4.67 -15.08 11.07
N TRP A 158 3.99 -14.06 11.57
CA TRP A 158 2.76 -13.57 10.94
C TRP A 158 3.01 -12.99 9.54
N HIS A 159 4.14 -12.31 9.36
CA HIS A 159 4.50 -11.77 8.04
C HIS A 159 4.69 -12.89 7.01
N GLU A 160 5.42 -13.95 7.35
CA GLU A 160 5.63 -15.13 6.51
C GLU A 160 4.29 -15.82 6.19
N ASP A 161 3.41 -15.96 7.18
CA ASP A 161 2.07 -16.53 7.00
C ASP A 161 1.24 -15.69 6.01
N PHE A 162 1.23 -14.37 6.15
CA PHE A 162 0.53 -13.49 5.21
C PHE A 162 1.09 -13.55 3.79
N LEU A 163 2.42 -13.67 3.63
CA LEU A 163 3.02 -13.86 2.31
C LEU A 163 2.60 -15.20 1.70
N THR A 164 2.54 -16.27 2.49
CA THR A 164 2.07 -17.60 2.05
C THR A 164 0.60 -17.55 1.60
N GLN A 165 -0.24 -16.76 2.25
CA GLN A 165 -1.61 -16.51 1.84
C GLN A 165 -1.72 -15.61 0.58
N GLY A 166 -0.61 -14.99 0.13
CA GLY A 166 -0.53 -14.15 -1.06
C GLY A 166 -0.85 -12.68 -0.82
N TYR A 167 -0.74 -12.20 0.42
CA TYR A 167 -0.77 -10.77 0.69
C TYR A 167 0.54 -10.07 0.30
N GLU A 168 0.49 -8.75 0.14
CA GLU A 168 1.65 -7.92 -0.27
C GLU A 168 2.75 -7.84 0.80
N GLY A 169 2.46 -8.26 2.02
CA GLY A 169 3.31 -8.12 3.20
C GLY A 169 2.47 -7.83 4.43
N SER A 170 3.00 -7.04 5.36
CA SER A 170 2.32 -6.73 6.62
C SER A 170 2.31 -5.25 6.95
N ILE A 171 1.37 -4.86 7.78
CA ILE A 171 1.30 -3.56 8.45
C ILE A 171 1.42 -3.79 9.95
N ILE A 172 2.42 -3.19 10.57
CA ILE A 172 2.57 -3.13 12.03
C ILE A 172 1.96 -1.83 12.52
N ARG A 173 1.10 -1.93 13.54
CA ARG A 173 0.44 -0.82 14.20
C ARG A 173 0.83 -0.78 15.66
N LEU A 174 1.38 0.32 16.12
CA LEU A 174 1.57 0.54 17.54
C LEU A 174 0.23 0.88 18.20
N ASN A 175 0.04 0.48 19.45
CA ASN A 175 -1.16 0.81 20.23
C ASN A 175 -1.16 2.30 20.64
N LYS A 176 -1.28 3.16 19.64
CA LYS A 176 -1.24 4.63 19.76
C LYS A 176 -2.47 5.26 19.09
N PRO A 177 -2.79 6.51 19.41
CA PRO A 177 -3.83 7.26 18.72
C PRO A 177 -3.62 7.31 17.19
N TYR A 178 -4.72 7.53 16.45
CA TYR A 178 -4.69 7.75 15.01
C TYR A 178 -4.05 9.11 14.69
N GLU A 179 -3.06 9.14 13.81
CA GLU A 179 -2.40 10.37 13.38
C GLU A 179 -2.72 10.65 11.91
N GLN A 180 -3.27 11.81 11.62
CA GLN A 180 -3.64 12.24 10.27
C GLN A 180 -2.43 12.69 9.43
N LYS A 181 -1.37 11.89 9.44
CA LYS A 181 -0.10 12.14 8.73
C LYS A 181 0.64 10.84 8.44
N ARG A 182 1.81 10.94 7.83
CA ARG A 182 2.76 9.82 7.84
C ARG A 182 3.31 9.62 9.24
N SER A 183 3.17 8.41 9.78
CA SER A 183 3.48 8.13 11.18
C SER A 183 4.29 6.84 11.34
N TYR A 184 5.20 6.85 12.29
CA TYR A 184 5.90 5.64 12.73
C TYR A 184 5.03 4.72 13.60
N ASN A 185 3.86 5.20 14.07
CA ASN A 185 2.87 4.35 14.73
C ASN A 185 2.20 3.37 13.75
N LEU A 186 2.47 3.55 12.44
CA LEU A 186 2.05 2.65 11.37
C LEU A 186 3.28 2.34 10.49
N GLN A 187 3.67 1.08 10.41
CA GLN A 187 4.86 0.67 9.67
C GLN A 187 4.51 -0.45 8.67
N LYS A 188 5.00 -0.32 7.45
CA LYS A 188 4.85 -1.36 6.41
C LYS A 188 6.07 -2.27 6.41
N PHE A 189 5.84 -3.55 6.57
CA PHE A 189 6.83 -4.60 6.48
C PHE A 189 6.63 -5.32 5.13
N LYS A 190 7.64 -5.23 4.26
CA LYS A 190 7.65 -5.84 2.94
C LYS A 190 9.00 -6.47 2.70
N ASP A 191 9.00 -7.65 2.14
CA ASP A 191 10.21 -8.25 1.63
C ASP A 191 10.49 -7.75 0.21
N PHE A 192 11.73 -7.38 -0.01
CA PHE A 192 12.25 -7.11 -1.33
C PHE A 192 13.14 -8.26 -1.76
N GLN A 193 12.95 -8.70 -2.99
CA GLN A 193 13.80 -9.70 -3.64
C GLN A 193 14.90 -8.98 -4.40
N ASP A 194 16.07 -9.55 -4.44
CA ASP A 194 17.16 -9.12 -5.31
C ASP A 194 17.11 -9.90 -6.63
N SER A 195 17.41 -9.23 -7.72
CA SER A 195 17.64 -9.85 -9.02
C SER A 195 18.66 -9.05 -9.81
N GLU A 196 19.03 -9.55 -10.99
CA GLU A 196 20.04 -8.95 -11.84
C GLU A 196 19.50 -8.61 -13.21
N ALA A 197 19.99 -7.52 -13.77
CA ALA A 197 19.68 -7.11 -15.12
C ALA A 197 20.85 -6.33 -15.74
N ARG A 198 20.99 -6.42 -17.06
CA ARG A 198 21.97 -5.66 -17.81
C ARG A 198 21.43 -4.26 -18.08
N ILE A 199 22.22 -3.24 -17.74
CA ILE A 199 21.91 -1.85 -18.03
C ILE A 199 22.03 -1.60 -19.53
N THR A 200 20.98 -1.02 -20.13
CA THR A 200 20.92 -0.70 -21.57
C THR A 200 20.92 0.79 -21.83
N GLY A 201 20.73 1.61 -20.79
CA GLY A 201 20.71 3.06 -20.89
C GLY A 201 20.34 3.70 -19.55
N TRP A 202 20.14 4.99 -19.57
CA TRP A 202 19.78 5.76 -18.39
C TRP A 202 18.86 6.95 -18.75
N VAL A 203 18.25 7.54 -17.74
CA VAL A 203 17.39 8.73 -17.85
C VAL A 203 17.73 9.68 -16.72
N GLU A 204 17.91 10.96 -17.05
CA GLU A 204 18.14 12.02 -16.09
C GLU A 204 16.96 12.21 -15.12
N GLY A 205 17.25 12.66 -13.91
CA GLY A 205 16.24 13.09 -12.95
C GLY A 205 15.47 14.32 -13.43
N GLN A 206 14.23 14.50 -12.98
CA GLN A 206 13.41 15.63 -13.37
C GLN A 206 13.15 16.60 -12.22
N GLY A 207 12.90 17.87 -12.54
CA GLY A 207 12.61 18.93 -11.57
C GLY A 207 13.76 19.13 -10.60
N LYS A 208 13.55 18.94 -9.30
CA LYS A 208 14.57 19.09 -8.27
C LYS A 208 15.74 18.10 -8.39
N ARG A 209 15.61 17.09 -9.25
CA ARG A 209 16.64 16.05 -9.50
C ARG A 209 17.35 16.24 -10.84
N THR A 210 17.17 17.35 -11.54
CA THR A 210 17.95 17.69 -12.74
C THR A 210 19.42 17.72 -12.39
N GLY A 211 20.28 17.21 -13.29
CA GLY A 211 21.72 17.03 -13.05
C GLY A 211 22.06 15.77 -12.22
N THR A 212 21.11 14.87 -12.02
CA THR A 212 21.36 13.58 -11.34
C THR A 212 20.88 12.41 -12.18
N ILE A 213 21.39 11.20 -11.90
CA ILE A 213 20.82 9.98 -12.47
C ILE A 213 19.40 9.77 -11.92
N GLY A 214 18.41 9.68 -12.78
CA GLY A 214 17.02 9.44 -12.38
C GLY A 214 16.68 7.95 -12.29
N LYS A 215 17.03 7.20 -13.34
CA LYS A 215 16.86 5.74 -13.41
C LYS A 215 17.76 5.13 -14.46
N PHE A 216 18.14 3.88 -14.26
CA PHE A 216 18.69 3.03 -15.32
C PHE A 216 17.58 2.33 -16.09
N LEU A 217 17.77 2.19 -17.40
CA LEU A 217 17.00 1.28 -18.25
C LEU A 217 17.74 -0.05 -18.28
N ALA A 218 17.02 -1.15 -18.16
CA ALA A 218 17.63 -2.47 -18.07
C ALA A 218 16.81 -3.54 -18.78
N VAL A 219 17.48 -4.66 -19.08
CA VAL A 219 16.89 -5.88 -19.60
C VAL A 219 17.34 -7.06 -18.75
N ASP A 220 16.39 -7.88 -18.30
CA ASP A 220 16.70 -9.12 -17.56
C ASP A 220 17.06 -10.28 -18.49
N ASN A 221 17.43 -11.43 -17.91
CA ASN A 221 17.81 -12.62 -18.67
C ASN A 221 16.65 -13.23 -19.48
N ASN A 222 15.41 -12.82 -19.23
CA ASN A 222 14.23 -13.26 -19.98
C ASN A 222 13.85 -12.25 -21.08
N GLY A 223 14.65 -11.20 -21.30
CA GLY A 223 14.38 -10.17 -22.30
C GLY A 223 13.36 -9.12 -21.84
N ILE A 224 12.95 -9.11 -20.58
CA ILE A 224 12.02 -8.11 -20.03
C ILE A 224 12.75 -6.79 -19.82
N THR A 225 12.28 -5.74 -20.48
CA THR A 225 12.81 -4.38 -20.32
C THR A 225 12.04 -3.60 -19.26
N PHE A 226 12.77 -2.86 -18.42
CA PHE A 226 12.18 -2.05 -17.34
C PHE A 226 13.12 -0.93 -16.91
N GLY A 227 12.62 0.01 -16.09
CA GLY A 227 13.44 1.06 -15.50
C GLY A 227 13.69 0.80 -14.02
N MET A 228 14.93 1.01 -13.57
CA MET A 228 15.36 0.92 -12.18
C MET A 228 15.68 2.33 -11.66
N PRO A 229 14.75 3.03 -10.97
CA PRO A 229 15.04 4.29 -10.30
C PRO A 229 16.24 4.17 -9.36
N VAL A 230 17.07 5.21 -9.35
CA VAL A 230 18.17 5.34 -8.38
C VAL A 230 17.68 6.17 -7.19
N MET A 231 17.86 5.64 -5.98
CA MET A 231 17.41 6.27 -4.73
C MET A 231 18.57 6.31 -3.75
N ASP A 232 19.41 7.32 -3.91
CA ASP A 232 20.59 7.54 -3.10
C ASP A 232 20.70 9.01 -2.68
N ASP A 233 21.77 9.38 -1.95
CA ASP A 233 22.09 10.77 -1.67
C ASP A 233 22.24 11.56 -2.98
N TYR A 234 21.83 12.83 -2.97
CA TYR A 234 21.89 13.70 -4.15
C TYR A 234 23.28 13.76 -4.77
N LYS A 235 24.33 13.93 -3.94
CA LYS A 235 25.72 13.99 -4.42
C LYS A 235 26.21 12.68 -5.04
N VAL A 236 25.71 11.54 -4.56
CA VAL A 236 26.01 10.24 -5.15
C VAL A 236 25.35 10.12 -6.51
N MET A 237 24.08 10.49 -6.62
CA MET A 237 23.35 10.45 -7.88
C MET A 237 23.90 11.46 -8.92
N GLU A 238 24.43 12.60 -8.49
CA GLU A 238 25.13 13.57 -9.35
C GLU A 238 26.42 12.96 -9.91
N LYS A 239 27.27 12.38 -9.08
CA LYS A 239 28.47 11.66 -9.53
C LYS A 239 28.17 10.50 -10.47
N MET A 240 27.08 9.77 -10.21
CA MET A 240 26.64 8.70 -11.09
C MET A 240 26.19 9.26 -12.47
N TYR A 241 25.59 10.43 -12.49
CA TYR A 241 25.18 11.13 -13.71
C TYR A 241 26.39 11.55 -14.55
N ASP A 242 27.44 12.09 -13.93
CA ASP A 242 28.68 12.51 -14.61
C ASP A 242 29.36 11.37 -15.39
N ILE A 243 29.15 10.13 -14.95
CA ILE A 243 29.72 8.93 -15.56
C ILE A 243 28.63 7.96 -16.05
N ALA A 244 27.43 8.47 -16.37
CA ALA A 244 26.27 7.63 -16.59
C ALA A 244 26.44 6.58 -17.72
N ASP A 245 27.15 6.93 -18.79
CA ASP A 245 27.45 6.01 -19.88
C ASP A 245 28.38 4.86 -19.49
N TRP A 246 29.20 5.03 -18.44
CA TRP A 246 30.04 3.95 -17.91
C TRP A 246 29.23 2.76 -17.38
N TYR A 247 27.98 2.98 -16.98
CA TYR A 247 27.10 1.93 -16.49
C TYR A 247 26.50 1.08 -17.62
N ILE A 248 26.44 1.57 -18.85
CA ILE A 248 25.84 0.85 -19.99
C ILE A 248 26.59 -0.45 -20.25
N GLY A 249 25.83 -1.54 -20.42
CA GLY A 249 26.36 -2.90 -20.64
C GLY A 249 26.72 -3.65 -19.34
N LYS A 250 26.82 -2.97 -18.20
CA LYS A 250 27.13 -3.63 -16.91
C LYS A 250 25.91 -4.35 -16.34
N THR A 251 26.17 -5.39 -15.56
CA THR A 251 25.14 -6.06 -14.76
C THR A 251 24.95 -5.31 -13.46
N ALA A 252 23.68 -4.95 -13.20
CA ALA A 252 23.26 -4.36 -11.94
C ALA A 252 22.46 -5.35 -11.12
N THR A 253 22.67 -5.34 -9.80
CA THR A 253 21.73 -5.89 -8.84
C THR A 253 20.68 -4.82 -8.55
N PHE A 254 19.42 -5.23 -8.56
CA PHE A 254 18.29 -4.38 -8.20
C PHE A 254 17.37 -5.11 -7.23
N THR A 255 16.68 -4.34 -6.41
CA THR A 255 15.62 -4.86 -5.54
C THR A 255 14.29 -4.69 -6.21
N PHE A 256 13.35 -5.60 -6.01
CA PHE A 256 11.97 -5.48 -6.45
C PHE A 256 11.03 -6.16 -5.47
N PHE A 257 9.76 -5.80 -5.53
CA PHE A 257 8.78 -6.35 -4.61
C PHE A 257 8.23 -7.70 -5.11
N GLN A 258 7.68 -7.72 -6.33
CA GLN A 258 7.14 -8.92 -6.98
C GLN A 258 7.10 -8.71 -8.50
N ARG A 259 6.81 -9.77 -9.25
CA ARG A 259 6.56 -9.65 -10.70
C ARG A 259 5.12 -9.25 -10.95
N THR A 260 4.90 -8.53 -12.05
CA THR A 260 3.56 -8.23 -12.57
C THR A 260 3.02 -9.45 -13.35
N PRO A 261 1.71 -9.55 -13.63
CA PRO A 261 1.16 -10.58 -14.51
C PRO A 261 1.81 -10.62 -15.90
N SER A 262 2.34 -9.49 -16.39
CA SER A 262 3.10 -9.40 -17.65
C SER A 262 4.57 -9.80 -17.51
N GLY A 263 5.00 -10.31 -16.35
CA GLY A 263 6.37 -10.73 -16.09
C GLY A 263 7.35 -9.61 -15.73
N SER A 264 6.94 -8.34 -15.79
CA SER A 264 7.77 -7.20 -15.42
C SER A 264 7.90 -7.08 -13.88
N TYR A 265 8.60 -6.06 -13.40
CA TYR A 265 8.92 -5.88 -11.97
C TYR A 265 8.09 -4.76 -11.34
N ARG A 266 7.60 -5.00 -10.11
CA ARG A 266 6.94 -3.96 -9.29
C ARG A 266 7.97 -3.30 -8.37
N HIS A 267 8.01 -1.96 -8.42
CA HIS A 267 8.93 -1.15 -7.61
C HIS A 267 10.40 -1.56 -7.73
N PRO A 268 10.93 -1.78 -8.93
CA PRO A 268 12.34 -2.07 -9.09
C PRO A 268 13.16 -0.86 -8.68
N LEU A 269 14.24 -1.09 -7.91
CA LEU A 269 15.18 -0.05 -7.49
C LEU A 269 16.61 -0.51 -7.74
N PHE A 270 17.42 0.32 -8.34
CA PHE A 270 18.85 0.06 -8.47
C PHE A 270 19.51 -0.08 -7.08
N LYS A 271 20.35 -1.10 -6.91
CA LYS A 271 21.08 -1.35 -5.67
C LYS A 271 22.58 -1.11 -5.84
N CYS A 272 23.21 -1.81 -6.76
CA CYS A 272 24.65 -1.67 -7.06
C CYS A 272 24.98 -2.30 -8.42
N ILE A 273 26.19 -2.00 -8.92
CA ILE A 273 26.79 -2.78 -10.02
C ILE A 273 27.36 -4.07 -9.43
N ARG A 274 27.10 -5.16 -10.11
CA ARG A 274 27.70 -6.43 -9.75
C ARG A 274 29.11 -6.52 -10.33
N ASN A 275 30.08 -6.59 -9.45
CA ASN A 275 31.44 -6.93 -9.82
C ASN A 275 31.60 -8.44 -9.66
N TYR A 276 31.75 -9.13 -10.76
CA TYR A 276 32.30 -10.50 -10.73
C TYR A 276 33.82 -10.38 -10.68
N GLU A 277 34.44 -10.88 -9.64
CA GLU A 277 35.83 -11.29 -9.67
C GLU A 277 35.96 -12.65 -10.36
#